data_b81952a64eb03a97bded8e9b124c61fa
#
_entry.id   b81952a64eb03a97bded8e9b124c61fa
#
_cell.length_a   1.000
_cell.length_b   1.000
_cell.length_c   1.000
_cell.angle_alpha   90.00
_cell.angle_beta   90.00
_cell.angle_gamma   90.00
#
_symmetry.space_group_name_H-M   'P 1'
#
loop_
_entity.id
_entity.type
_entity.pdbx_description
1 polymer ?
#
loop_
_entity_poly.entity_id
_entity_poly.type
_entity_poly.pdbx_seq_one_letter_code
_entity_poly.pdbx_strand_id
1 'polypeptide(L)'
;MPSRKITMQDIADACGLSRNTVSKVYNSRGSVPQSTRNLVLQKAKELGYGSPAEDVSAPHQPIGTIALLTRYLPSQFHFGTLFLSSFTDMISRAGYTLRIYEVSQEELDKKQLPPHFAPAQIAGIVGIELFDQDYVGMLCQLGIPLVLTDSSADTITSLIECDYVTMENIAGVMAVIRRLAEAGSRQIGFVGDYNHCGSFRERWYGYQQGLMVNGLQYDKRFCICEPDSPSYADSAWLLSRLDRMPSLPDAFVCANDYLAISLMQALKKKALSIPEDIMVTGFDGTTQSAFTDPPLTTVRIQGTEIGRLAAELLLNRIRIPSCPYSWTHVKSTPIWRESTRSV
;
A
#
# COMPACT_ATOMS: atom_id res chain seq x y z
N MET A 1 24.62 -3.62 51.70
CA MET A 1 23.39 -4.42 51.94
C MET A 1 22.64 -4.47 50.64
N PRO A 2 22.19 -5.60 50.11
CA PRO A 2 21.41 -5.64 48.88
C PRO A 2 20.09 -4.90 49.08
N SER A 3 19.78 -3.91 48.23
CA SER A 3 18.50 -3.18 48.26
C SER A 3 17.36 -4.17 47.98
N ARG A 4 16.35 -4.20 48.88
CA ARG A 4 15.13 -5.02 48.75
C ARG A 4 14.43 -4.63 47.44
N LYS A 5 14.21 -5.60 46.56
CA LYS A 5 13.51 -5.39 45.27
C LYS A 5 12.04 -5.05 45.57
N ILE A 6 11.59 -3.88 45.11
CA ILE A 6 10.19 -3.43 45.28
C ILE A 6 9.26 -4.37 44.51
N THR A 7 8.13 -4.70 45.06
CA THR A 7 7.13 -5.63 44.50
C THR A 7 5.79 -4.92 44.23
N MET A 8 4.92 -5.55 43.46
CA MET A 8 3.53 -5.04 43.25
C MET A 8 2.74 -4.94 44.54
N GLN A 9 3.09 -5.72 45.59
CA GLN A 9 2.49 -5.61 46.90
C GLN A 9 2.91 -4.31 47.60
N ASP A 10 4.17 -3.93 47.51
CA ASP A 10 4.66 -2.70 48.13
C ASP A 10 3.97 -1.46 47.50
N ILE A 11 3.66 -1.50 46.22
CA ILE A 11 2.88 -0.44 45.53
C ILE A 11 1.42 -0.44 46.02
N ALA A 12 0.81 -1.62 46.13
CA ALA A 12 -0.57 -1.77 46.61
C ALA A 12 -0.72 -1.18 48.01
N ASP A 13 0.21 -1.51 48.90
CA ASP A 13 0.25 -1.02 50.28
C ASP A 13 0.45 0.52 50.31
N ALA A 14 1.33 1.06 49.47
CA ALA A 14 1.57 2.50 49.36
C ALA A 14 0.38 3.29 48.78
N CYS A 15 -0.47 2.66 47.98
CA CYS A 15 -1.68 3.24 47.39
C CYS A 15 -2.95 2.99 48.21
N GLY A 16 -2.92 2.16 49.24
CA GLY A 16 -4.12 1.69 49.95
C GLY A 16 -5.05 0.85 49.06
N LEU A 17 -4.50 0.13 48.09
CA LEU A 17 -5.24 -0.68 47.11
C LEU A 17 -4.91 -2.16 47.22
N SER A 18 -5.74 -3.01 46.60
CA SER A 18 -5.42 -4.44 46.51
C SER A 18 -4.32 -4.68 45.46
N ARG A 19 -3.47 -5.69 45.68
CA ARG A 19 -2.49 -6.17 44.68
C ARG A 19 -3.13 -6.48 43.34
N ASN A 20 -4.37 -6.97 43.34
CA ASN A 20 -5.12 -7.26 42.12
C ASN A 20 -5.47 -5.99 41.35
N THR A 21 -5.80 -4.89 42.03
CA THR A 21 -6.03 -3.58 41.42
C THR A 21 -4.76 -3.04 40.76
N VAL A 22 -3.61 -3.14 41.44
CA VAL A 22 -2.31 -2.75 40.89
C VAL A 22 -1.96 -3.61 39.66
N SER A 23 -2.16 -4.92 39.74
CA SER A 23 -1.93 -5.84 38.61
C SER A 23 -2.82 -5.51 37.40
N LYS A 24 -4.09 -5.13 37.60
CA LYS A 24 -4.99 -4.69 36.51
C LYS A 24 -4.51 -3.41 35.84
N VAL A 25 -3.93 -2.46 36.59
CA VAL A 25 -3.34 -1.23 36.03
C VAL A 25 -2.17 -1.56 35.13
N TYR A 26 -1.28 -2.47 35.53
CA TYR A 26 -0.09 -2.86 34.76
C TYR A 26 -0.41 -3.75 33.56
N ASN A 27 -1.35 -4.67 33.68
CA ASN A 27 -1.67 -5.64 32.63
C ASN A 27 -2.78 -5.17 31.69
N SER A 28 -3.24 -3.92 31.78
CA SER A 28 -4.33 -3.35 30.96
C SER A 28 -5.60 -4.22 30.92
N ARG A 29 -5.84 -5.07 31.93
CA ARG A 29 -7.00 -5.97 32.03
C ARG A 29 -8.07 -5.38 32.95
N GLY A 30 -9.19 -4.97 32.37
CA GLY A 30 -10.37 -4.47 33.10
C GLY A 30 -10.41 -2.93 33.22
N SER A 31 -11.61 -2.37 33.46
CA SER A 31 -11.81 -0.94 33.66
C SER A 31 -11.35 -0.53 35.08
N VAL A 32 -10.21 0.14 35.14
CA VAL A 32 -9.75 0.83 36.34
C VAL A 32 -9.91 2.34 36.11
N PRO A 33 -10.55 3.10 37.03
CA PRO A 33 -10.71 4.54 36.91
C PRO A 33 -9.37 5.25 36.66
N GLN A 34 -9.38 6.28 35.82
CA GLN A 34 -8.15 7.00 35.40
C GLN A 34 -7.41 7.61 36.61
N SER A 35 -8.15 8.10 37.61
CA SER A 35 -7.58 8.60 38.85
C SER A 35 -6.79 7.54 39.62
N THR A 36 -7.35 6.33 39.72
CA THR A 36 -6.69 5.19 40.37
C THR A 36 -5.46 4.74 39.57
N ARG A 37 -5.54 4.74 38.22
CA ARG A 37 -4.41 4.43 37.37
C ARG A 37 -3.26 5.42 37.56
N ASN A 38 -3.55 6.72 37.59
CA ASN A 38 -2.56 7.78 37.82
C ASN A 38 -1.89 7.66 39.19
N LEU A 39 -2.67 7.39 40.25
CA LEU A 39 -2.16 7.17 41.61
C LEU A 39 -1.17 6.00 41.66
N VAL A 40 -1.52 4.85 41.09
CA VAL A 40 -0.67 3.66 41.07
C VAL A 40 0.63 3.90 40.33
N LEU A 41 0.58 4.54 39.13
CA LEU A 41 1.77 4.84 38.33
C LEU A 41 2.69 5.85 39.02
N GLN A 42 2.13 6.87 39.66
CA GLN A 42 2.90 7.85 40.45
C GLN A 42 3.61 7.19 41.63
N LYS A 43 2.90 6.36 42.45
CA LYS A 43 3.49 5.66 43.57
C LYS A 43 4.54 4.64 43.17
N ALA A 44 4.33 3.93 42.07
CA ALA A 44 5.33 3.04 41.49
C ALA A 44 6.62 3.77 41.13
N LYS A 45 6.52 4.96 40.53
CA LYS A 45 7.66 5.82 40.21
C LYS A 45 8.39 6.33 41.45
N GLU A 46 7.64 6.77 42.48
CA GLU A 46 8.19 7.23 43.79
C GLU A 46 8.95 6.11 44.51
N LEU A 47 8.48 4.86 44.40
CA LEU A 47 9.11 3.70 45.02
C LEU A 47 10.23 3.08 44.20
N GLY A 48 10.48 3.57 42.97
CA GLY A 48 11.49 3.01 42.09
C GLY A 48 11.10 1.64 41.49
N TYR A 49 9.80 1.33 41.46
CA TYR A 49 9.30 0.11 40.81
C TYR A 49 9.27 0.37 39.29
N GLY A 50 10.25 -0.21 38.58
CA GLY A 50 10.33 -0.09 37.13
C GLY A 50 9.12 -0.72 36.45
N SER A 51 8.38 0.09 35.70
CA SER A 51 7.38 -0.42 34.77
C SER A 51 8.08 -1.21 33.65
N PRO A 52 7.56 -2.38 33.25
CA PRO A 52 8.07 -3.05 32.04
C PRO A 52 7.88 -2.24 30.75
N ALA A 53 7.25 -1.05 30.85
CA ALA A 53 6.92 -0.18 29.72
C ALA A 53 7.81 1.08 29.62
N GLU A 54 8.79 1.30 30.48
CA GLU A 54 9.67 2.50 30.46
C GLU A 54 11.16 2.19 30.59
N ASP A 55 11.62 1.06 30.04
CA ASP A 55 13.03 0.92 29.71
C ASP A 55 13.29 1.40 28.28
N VAL A 56 12.92 2.65 28.00
CA VAL A 56 13.19 3.36 26.71
C VAL A 56 14.61 3.94 26.71
N SER A 57 15.51 3.52 27.59
CA SER A 57 16.85 4.14 27.70
C SER A 57 18.04 3.19 27.66
N ALA A 58 17.86 1.93 27.30
CA ALA A 58 18.97 1.15 26.73
C ALA A 58 18.69 0.98 25.24
N PRO A 59 19.62 1.24 24.33
CA PRO A 59 19.44 0.84 22.93
C PRO A 59 19.35 -0.68 22.93
N HIS A 60 18.11 -1.23 22.87
CA HIS A 60 17.94 -2.64 22.59
C HIS A 60 18.64 -2.88 21.26
N GLN A 61 19.69 -3.68 21.27
CA GLN A 61 20.28 -4.11 20.00
C GLN A 61 19.15 -4.75 19.20
N PRO A 62 18.93 -4.32 17.96
CA PRO A 62 17.86 -4.88 17.16
C PRO A 62 18.05 -6.38 17.01
N ILE A 63 16.95 -7.13 17.05
CA ILE A 63 16.92 -8.59 16.87
C ILE A 63 17.47 -8.94 15.48
N GLY A 64 17.28 -8.07 14.49
CA GLY A 64 17.76 -8.24 13.12
C GLY A 64 17.38 -7.05 12.23
N THR A 65 17.77 -7.15 10.98
CA THR A 65 17.49 -6.15 9.95
C THR A 65 16.50 -6.72 8.94
N ILE A 66 15.47 -5.95 8.62
CA ILE A 66 14.58 -6.19 7.48
C ILE A 66 15.02 -5.25 6.35
N ALA A 67 15.21 -5.81 5.16
CA ALA A 67 15.54 -5.06 3.96
C ALA A 67 14.27 -4.69 3.21
N LEU A 68 14.11 -3.41 2.89
CA LEU A 68 13.16 -2.94 1.89
C LEU A 68 13.90 -2.76 0.57
N LEU A 69 13.46 -3.44 -0.47
CA LEU A 69 13.96 -3.30 -1.83
C LEU A 69 12.92 -2.59 -2.69
N THR A 70 13.32 -1.54 -3.40
CA THR A 70 12.42 -0.76 -4.27
C THR A 70 13.18 -0.16 -5.46
N ARG A 71 12.48 0.08 -6.56
CA ARG A 71 13.06 0.79 -7.70
C ARG A 71 13.19 2.29 -7.44
N TYR A 72 12.24 2.86 -6.71
CA TYR A 72 12.19 4.29 -6.40
C TYR A 72 11.79 4.46 -4.95
N LEU A 73 12.40 5.42 -4.28
CA LEU A 73 12.00 5.75 -2.91
C LEU A 73 10.53 6.17 -2.88
N PRO A 74 9.74 5.64 -1.94
CA PRO A 74 8.34 6.00 -1.80
C PRO A 74 8.16 7.52 -1.69
N SER A 75 7.36 8.09 -2.58
CA SER A 75 7.03 9.52 -2.61
C SER A 75 5.56 9.75 -2.28
N GLN A 76 5.18 11.02 -2.08
CA GLN A 76 3.78 11.38 -1.85
C GLN A 76 2.85 11.11 -3.06
N PHE A 77 3.39 10.77 -4.22
CA PHE A 77 2.65 10.42 -5.43
C PHE A 77 2.28 8.93 -5.49
N HIS A 78 2.80 8.12 -4.57
CA HIS A 78 2.55 6.69 -4.51
C HIS A 78 1.97 6.30 -3.14
N PHE A 79 1.30 5.15 -3.05
CA PHE A 79 0.77 4.61 -1.78
C PHE A 79 1.88 4.32 -0.75
N GLY A 80 3.14 4.34 -1.17
CA GLY A 80 4.30 3.91 -0.41
C GLY A 80 4.56 4.64 0.90
N THR A 81 4.17 5.92 1.06
CA THR A 81 4.38 6.65 2.32
C THR A 81 3.54 6.12 3.48
N LEU A 82 2.26 5.85 3.27
CA LEU A 82 1.38 5.27 4.30
C LEU A 82 1.76 3.82 4.60
N PHE A 83 2.11 3.05 3.55
CA PHE A 83 2.65 1.72 3.69
C PHE A 83 3.91 1.72 4.57
N LEU A 84 4.91 2.55 4.22
CA LEU A 84 6.20 2.59 4.90
C LEU A 84 6.05 2.96 6.38
N SER A 85 5.19 3.92 6.69
CA SER A 85 4.94 4.34 8.07
C SER A 85 4.39 3.20 8.93
N SER A 86 3.35 2.50 8.45
CA SER A 86 2.72 1.41 9.21
C SER A 86 3.60 0.16 9.26
N PHE A 87 4.27 -0.17 8.17
CA PHE A 87 5.22 -1.30 8.11
C PHE A 87 6.38 -1.10 9.10
N THR A 88 6.99 0.11 9.09
CA THR A 88 8.12 0.44 9.98
C THR A 88 7.72 0.41 11.45
N ASP A 89 6.53 0.94 11.80
CA ASP A 89 6.03 0.88 13.18
C ASP A 89 5.88 -0.57 13.66
N MET A 90 5.29 -1.44 12.83
CA MET A 90 5.08 -2.85 13.17
C MET A 90 6.38 -3.62 13.38
N ILE A 91 7.35 -3.52 12.46
CA ILE A 91 8.62 -4.24 12.57
C ILE A 91 9.48 -3.68 13.71
N SER A 92 9.44 -2.37 13.96
CA SER A 92 10.17 -1.74 15.07
C SER A 92 9.66 -2.22 16.43
N ARG A 93 8.34 -2.34 16.60
CA ARG A 93 7.74 -2.94 17.80
C ARG A 93 8.12 -4.41 17.98
N ALA A 94 8.36 -5.11 16.89
CA ALA A 94 8.86 -6.49 16.92
C ALA A 94 10.39 -6.59 17.14
N GLY A 95 11.10 -5.46 17.28
CA GLY A 95 12.53 -5.40 17.58
C GLY A 95 13.43 -5.42 16.34
N TYR A 96 12.90 -5.22 15.13
CA TYR A 96 13.68 -5.17 13.90
C TYR A 96 13.97 -3.74 13.47
N THR A 97 15.08 -3.53 12.76
CA THR A 97 15.38 -2.28 12.04
C THR A 97 15.05 -2.42 10.56
N LEU A 98 14.62 -1.33 9.93
CA LEU A 98 14.44 -1.25 8.49
C LEU A 98 15.69 -0.68 7.83
N ARG A 99 16.17 -1.35 6.78
CA ARG A 99 17.17 -0.80 5.87
C ARG A 99 16.62 -0.76 4.46
N ILE A 100 16.67 0.42 3.84
CA ILE A 100 16.13 0.64 2.50
C ILE A 100 17.25 0.54 1.49
N TYR A 101 17.01 -0.19 0.40
CA TYR A 101 17.88 -0.33 -0.74
C TYR A 101 17.13 0.03 -2.01
N GLU A 102 17.65 0.97 -2.75
CA GLU A 102 17.17 1.26 -4.10
C GLU A 102 17.87 0.29 -5.07
N VAL A 103 17.08 -0.36 -5.91
CA VAL A 103 17.57 -1.31 -6.92
C VAL A 103 17.69 -0.58 -8.25
N SER A 104 18.91 -0.40 -8.74
CA SER A 104 19.19 0.26 -10.01
C SER A 104 18.81 -0.61 -11.22
N GLN A 105 18.71 -0.01 -12.41
CA GLN A 105 18.48 -0.78 -13.64
C GLN A 105 19.62 -1.77 -13.91
N GLU A 106 20.87 -1.39 -13.61
CA GLU A 106 22.03 -2.26 -13.78
C GLU A 106 21.95 -3.52 -12.91
N GLU A 107 21.46 -3.38 -11.67
CA GLU A 107 21.28 -4.50 -10.75
C GLU A 107 20.17 -5.44 -11.20
N LEU A 108 19.06 -4.89 -11.74
CA LEU A 108 18.02 -5.70 -12.37
C LEU A 108 18.56 -6.49 -13.55
N ASP A 109 19.20 -5.82 -14.51
CA ASP A 109 19.70 -6.44 -15.74
C ASP A 109 20.75 -7.54 -15.46
N LYS A 110 21.59 -7.30 -14.46
CA LYS A 110 22.65 -8.27 -14.05
C LYS A 110 22.19 -9.27 -13.00
N LYS A 111 20.95 -9.15 -12.48
CA LYS A 111 20.43 -9.95 -11.36
C LYS A 111 21.38 -9.95 -10.16
N GLN A 112 21.81 -8.75 -9.76
CA GLN A 112 22.75 -8.53 -8.65
C GLN A 112 22.05 -7.83 -7.49
N LEU A 113 22.45 -8.18 -6.27
CA LEU A 113 21.97 -7.50 -5.07
C LEU A 113 22.55 -6.07 -4.98
N PRO A 114 21.80 -5.12 -4.40
CA PRO A 114 22.30 -3.75 -4.21
C PRO A 114 23.61 -3.71 -3.40
N PRO A 115 24.43 -2.66 -3.58
CA PRO A 115 25.66 -2.48 -2.82
C PRO A 115 25.40 -2.56 -1.30
N HIS A 116 26.31 -3.22 -0.60
CA HIS A 116 26.20 -3.41 0.86
C HIS A 116 25.02 -4.27 1.34
N PHE A 117 24.27 -4.92 0.44
CA PHE A 117 23.29 -5.92 0.84
C PHE A 117 24.04 -7.21 1.23
N ALA A 118 23.99 -7.55 2.51
CA ALA A 118 24.65 -8.73 3.07
C ALA A 118 23.57 -9.76 3.49
N PRO A 119 23.29 -10.79 2.68
CA PRO A 119 22.19 -11.76 2.93
C PRO A 119 22.22 -12.35 4.36
N ALA A 120 23.40 -12.67 4.87
CA ALA A 120 23.55 -13.25 6.21
C ALA A 120 23.13 -12.31 7.37
N GLN A 121 22.95 -11.01 7.11
CA GLN A 121 22.52 -10.01 8.10
C GLN A 121 21.06 -9.63 7.97
N ILE A 122 20.34 -10.17 6.97
CA ILE A 122 18.95 -9.82 6.66
C ILE A 122 18.03 -10.93 7.17
N ALA A 123 17.13 -10.56 8.08
CA ALA A 123 16.12 -11.47 8.64
C ALA A 123 14.92 -11.66 7.72
N GLY A 124 14.61 -10.67 6.87
CA GLY A 124 13.50 -10.71 5.94
C GLY A 124 13.58 -9.58 4.92
N ILE A 125 12.89 -9.74 3.80
CA ILE A 125 12.85 -8.79 2.69
C ILE A 125 11.41 -8.38 2.45
N VAL A 126 11.16 -7.08 2.26
CA VAL A 126 9.93 -6.56 1.65
C VAL A 126 10.28 -5.89 0.33
N GLY A 127 9.63 -6.31 -0.75
CA GLY A 127 9.75 -5.71 -2.08
C GLY A 127 8.58 -4.80 -2.40
N ILE A 128 8.85 -3.58 -2.83
CA ILE A 128 7.84 -2.61 -3.27
C ILE A 128 8.16 -2.22 -4.71
N GLU A 129 7.16 -2.37 -5.60
CA GLU A 129 7.29 -1.99 -7.01
C GLU A 129 8.51 -2.64 -7.70
N LEU A 130 8.77 -3.91 -7.36
CA LEU A 130 9.76 -4.74 -8.04
C LEU A 130 9.07 -5.52 -9.17
N PHE A 131 9.06 -4.95 -10.37
CA PHE A 131 8.31 -5.49 -11.51
C PHE A 131 9.12 -6.44 -12.41
N ASP A 132 10.41 -6.61 -12.13
CA ASP A 132 11.25 -7.59 -12.84
C ASP A 132 11.08 -8.98 -12.23
N GLN A 133 10.45 -9.89 -12.99
CA GLN A 133 10.12 -11.25 -12.54
C GLN A 133 11.36 -12.10 -12.29
N ASP A 134 12.37 -11.95 -13.12
CA ASP A 134 13.62 -12.70 -12.99
C ASP A 134 14.40 -12.26 -11.75
N TYR A 135 14.41 -10.94 -11.46
CA TYR A 135 15.02 -10.40 -10.26
C TYR A 135 14.30 -10.90 -9.00
N VAL A 136 12.97 -10.88 -9.00
CA VAL A 136 12.18 -11.45 -7.90
C VAL A 136 12.47 -12.94 -7.73
N GLY A 137 12.56 -13.70 -8.84
CA GLY A 137 12.94 -15.11 -8.80
C GLY A 137 14.32 -15.34 -8.15
N MET A 138 15.29 -14.49 -8.44
CA MET A 138 16.61 -14.50 -7.79
C MET A 138 16.48 -14.22 -6.28
N LEU A 139 15.65 -13.26 -5.87
CA LEU A 139 15.43 -12.98 -4.45
C LEU A 139 14.79 -14.18 -3.71
N CYS A 140 13.84 -14.88 -4.32
CA CYS A 140 13.25 -16.10 -3.75
C CYS A 140 14.30 -17.19 -3.51
N GLN A 141 15.33 -17.32 -4.38
CA GLN A 141 16.40 -18.30 -4.24
C GLN A 141 17.38 -18.01 -3.10
N LEU A 142 17.35 -16.80 -2.51
CA LEU A 142 18.18 -16.47 -1.34
C LEU A 142 17.76 -17.24 -0.07
N GLY A 143 16.55 -17.82 -0.04
CA GLY A 143 16.01 -18.49 1.14
C GLY A 143 15.71 -17.54 2.31
N ILE A 144 15.69 -16.23 2.07
CA ILE A 144 15.32 -15.20 3.05
C ILE A 144 13.78 -14.98 2.94
N PRO A 145 13.02 -14.94 4.06
CA PRO A 145 11.62 -14.58 4.04
C PRO A 145 11.34 -13.33 3.20
N LEU A 146 10.48 -13.45 2.19
CA LEU A 146 10.16 -12.39 1.24
C LEU A 146 8.65 -12.13 1.20
N VAL A 147 8.27 -10.86 1.29
CA VAL A 147 6.91 -10.37 1.02
C VAL A 147 6.98 -9.31 -0.08
N LEU A 148 6.14 -9.43 -1.10
CA LEU A 148 6.01 -8.44 -2.16
C LEU A 148 4.73 -7.62 -2.00
N THR A 149 4.80 -6.33 -2.38
CA THR A 149 3.63 -5.48 -2.57
C THR A 149 3.65 -4.92 -3.97
N ASP A 150 2.70 -5.34 -4.77
CA ASP A 150 2.70 -5.25 -6.22
C ASP A 150 3.93 -5.93 -6.87
N SER A 151 3.81 -6.33 -8.10
CA SER A 151 4.90 -6.98 -8.81
C SER A 151 4.66 -6.97 -10.33
N SER A 152 5.39 -7.78 -11.09
CA SER A 152 5.23 -7.92 -12.54
C SER A 152 3.77 -8.19 -12.94
N ALA A 153 3.37 -7.70 -14.09
CA ALA A 153 2.08 -8.00 -14.71
C ALA A 153 1.83 -9.51 -14.89
N ASP A 154 2.88 -10.30 -15.03
CA ASP A 154 2.80 -11.75 -15.22
C ASP A 154 2.81 -12.54 -13.91
N THR A 155 2.83 -11.89 -12.76
CA THR A 155 2.87 -12.53 -11.43
C THR A 155 1.70 -13.49 -11.22
N ILE A 156 0.50 -13.19 -11.74
CA ILE A 156 -0.69 -14.05 -11.63
C ILE A 156 -0.46 -15.41 -12.30
N THR A 157 0.40 -15.46 -13.31
CA THR A 157 0.71 -16.69 -14.08
C THR A 157 2.00 -17.36 -13.64
N SER A 158 2.81 -16.68 -12.82
CA SER A 158 4.10 -17.19 -12.36
C SER A 158 3.98 -17.84 -10.97
N LEU A 159 4.67 -18.96 -10.79
CA LEU A 159 4.77 -19.65 -9.50
C LEU A 159 5.87 -19.01 -8.64
N ILE A 160 5.64 -17.78 -8.15
CA ILE A 160 6.57 -17.09 -7.27
C ILE A 160 6.44 -17.65 -5.85
N GLU A 161 7.54 -18.11 -5.29
CA GLU A 161 7.61 -18.70 -3.94
C GLU A 161 7.86 -17.61 -2.88
N CYS A 162 6.89 -16.71 -2.70
CA CYS A 162 6.89 -15.71 -1.62
C CYS A 162 5.48 -15.31 -1.20
N ASP A 163 5.37 -14.62 -0.08
CA ASP A 163 4.12 -13.99 0.34
C ASP A 163 3.85 -12.72 -0.47
N TYR A 164 2.58 -12.44 -0.73
CA TYR A 164 2.16 -11.30 -1.52
C TYR A 164 0.99 -10.57 -0.85
N VAL A 165 1.08 -9.26 -0.74
CA VAL A 165 -0.01 -8.42 -0.26
C VAL A 165 -0.15 -7.20 -1.14
N THR A 166 -1.37 -6.98 -1.63
CA THR A 166 -1.67 -5.85 -2.53
C THR A 166 -3.07 -5.31 -2.27
N MET A 167 -3.45 -4.26 -2.99
CA MET A 167 -4.82 -3.76 -3.02
C MET A 167 -5.71 -4.67 -3.90
N GLU A 168 -6.99 -4.70 -3.60
CA GLU A 168 -7.99 -5.27 -4.49
C GLU A 168 -8.20 -4.29 -5.67
N ASN A 169 -7.97 -4.73 -6.88
CA ASN A 169 -7.95 -3.90 -8.09
C ASN A 169 -9.16 -4.12 -9.00
N ILE A 170 -9.78 -5.31 -8.97
CA ILE A 170 -10.82 -5.70 -9.94
C ILE A 170 -12.17 -5.11 -9.55
N ALA A 171 -12.66 -5.40 -8.34
CA ALA A 171 -14.01 -5.01 -7.91
C ALA A 171 -14.17 -3.48 -7.81
N GLY A 172 -13.09 -2.77 -7.43
CA GLY A 172 -13.07 -1.30 -7.41
C GLY A 172 -13.32 -0.72 -8.80
N VAL A 173 -12.61 -1.21 -9.83
CA VAL A 173 -12.81 -0.78 -11.23
C VAL A 173 -14.16 -1.21 -11.76
N MET A 174 -14.63 -2.42 -11.46
CA MET A 174 -15.99 -2.86 -11.86
C MET A 174 -17.08 -1.96 -11.27
N ALA A 175 -16.94 -1.52 -10.02
CA ALA A 175 -17.88 -0.58 -9.41
C ALA A 175 -17.87 0.79 -10.12
N VAL A 176 -16.69 1.27 -10.54
CA VAL A 176 -16.56 2.48 -11.35
C VAL A 176 -17.26 2.32 -12.69
N ILE A 177 -17.01 1.24 -13.43
CA ILE A 177 -17.68 0.99 -14.73
C ILE A 177 -19.20 0.95 -14.58
N ARG A 178 -19.71 0.23 -13.55
CA ARG A 178 -21.15 0.21 -13.28
C ARG A 178 -21.70 1.61 -13.09
N ARG A 179 -21.07 2.44 -12.28
CA ARG A 179 -21.50 3.83 -12.03
C ARG A 179 -21.50 4.67 -13.31
N LEU A 180 -20.46 4.53 -14.15
CA LEU A 180 -20.41 5.22 -15.46
C LEU A 180 -21.53 4.76 -16.38
N ALA A 181 -21.84 3.46 -16.43
CA ALA A 181 -22.94 2.92 -17.21
C ALA A 181 -24.31 3.43 -16.73
N GLU A 182 -24.53 3.50 -15.41
CA GLU A 182 -25.72 4.09 -14.76
C GLU A 182 -25.86 5.58 -15.08
N ALA A 183 -24.73 6.32 -15.17
CA ALA A 183 -24.67 7.72 -15.59
C ALA A 183 -24.88 7.92 -17.10
N GLY A 184 -25.15 6.85 -17.85
CA GLY A 184 -25.47 6.88 -19.28
C GLY A 184 -24.32 6.62 -20.23
N SER A 185 -23.11 6.34 -19.76
CA SER A 185 -21.97 6.01 -20.65
C SER A 185 -22.23 4.73 -21.41
N ARG A 186 -21.94 4.74 -22.70
CA ARG A 186 -22.02 3.58 -23.60
C ARG A 186 -20.65 3.21 -24.19
N GLN A 187 -19.79 4.20 -24.35
CA GLN A 187 -18.40 4.03 -24.79
C GLN A 187 -17.46 4.45 -23.65
N ILE A 188 -16.71 3.52 -23.11
CA ILE A 188 -15.78 3.77 -22.02
C ILE A 188 -14.40 3.33 -22.48
N GLY A 189 -13.41 4.23 -22.39
CA GLY A 189 -12.03 3.95 -22.72
C GLY A 189 -11.20 3.61 -21.49
N PHE A 190 -10.03 3.00 -21.71
CA PHE A 190 -9.03 2.74 -20.66
C PHE A 190 -7.72 3.47 -20.98
N VAL A 191 -7.07 4.00 -19.93
CA VAL A 191 -5.78 4.69 -20.06
C VAL A 191 -4.77 4.09 -19.08
N GLY A 192 -3.73 3.47 -19.61
CA GLY A 192 -2.62 2.88 -18.88
C GLY A 192 -2.07 1.62 -19.53
N ASP A 193 -0.77 1.41 -19.39
CA ASP A 193 -0.12 0.17 -19.83
C ASP A 193 -0.45 -0.97 -18.86
N TYR A 194 -1.32 -1.88 -19.28
CA TYR A 194 -1.68 -3.05 -18.47
C TYR A 194 -0.53 -4.08 -18.34
N ASN A 195 0.61 -3.88 -19.00
CA ASN A 195 1.81 -4.69 -18.83
C ASN A 195 2.83 -4.05 -17.87
N HIS A 196 2.55 -2.85 -17.38
CA HIS A 196 3.45 -2.14 -16.49
C HIS A 196 3.68 -2.92 -15.18
N CYS A 197 2.60 -3.33 -14.50
CA CYS A 197 2.66 -4.07 -13.23
C CYS A 197 1.40 -4.91 -13.00
N GLY A 198 1.42 -5.75 -11.96
CA GLY A 198 0.32 -6.63 -11.58
C GLY A 198 -0.97 -5.86 -11.27
N SER A 199 -0.89 -4.77 -10.52
CA SER A 199 -2.07 -3.96 -10.20
C SER A 199 -2.71 -3.33 -11.45
N PHE A 200 -1.93 -2.85 -12.43
CA PHE A 200 -2.48 -2.32 -13.69
C PHE A 200 -3.12 -3.43 -14.53
N ARG A 201 -2.52 -4.63 -14.52
CA ARG A 201 -3.09 -5.80 -15.19
C ARG A 201 -4.44 -6.20 -14.57
N GLU A 202 -4.55 -6.23 -13.26
CA GLU A 202 -5.80 -6.53 -12.57
C GLU A 202 -6.86 -5.44 -12.81
N ARG A 203 -6.48 -4.14 -12.81
CA ARG A 203 -7.38 -3.01 -13.14
C ARG A 203 -7.90 -3.14 -14.57
N TRP A 204 -7.05 -3.55 -15.50
CA TRP A 204 -7.46 -3.89 -16.87
C TRP A 204 -8.47 -5.04 -16.91
N TYR A 205 -8.26 -6.11 -16.15
CA TYR A 205 -9.24 -7.20 -16.06
C TYR A 205 -10.57 -6.70 -15.45
N GLY A 206 -10.50 -5.88 -14.40
CA GLY A 206 -11.67 -5.22 -13.81
C GLY A 206 -12.44 -4.36 -14.80
N TYR A 207 -11.72 -3.63 -15.67
CA TYR A 207 -12.32 -2.86 -16.75
C TYR A 207 -13.03 -3.76 -17.76
N GLN A 208 -12.40 -4.79 -18.28
CA GLN A 208 -13.02 -5.71 -19.25
C GLN A 208 -14.23 -6.44 -18.66
N GLN A 209 -14.11 -6.96 -17.44
CA GLN A 209 -15.21 -7.64 -16.77
C GLN A 209 -16.35 -6.65 -16.44
N GLY A 210 -16.02 -5.45 -16.02
CA GLY A 210 -16.99 -4.38 -15.76
C GLY A 210 -17.81 -4.03 -17.00
N LEU A 211 -17.17 -3.89 -18.16
CA LEU A 211 -17.88 -3.68 -19.42
C LEU A 211 -18.82 -4.84 -19.73
N MET A 212 -18.32 -6.07 -19.67
CA MET A 212 -19.09 -7.27 -19.99
C MET A 212 -20.35 -7.41 -19.11
N VAL A 213 -20.21 -7.24 -17.79
CA VAL A 213 -21.33 -7.37 -16.83
C VAL A 213 -22.41 -6.28 -17.02
N ASN A 214 -22.01 -5.10 -17.52
CA ASN A 214 -22.94 -4.00 -17.79
C ASN A 214 -23.44 -3.97 -19.25
N GLY A 215 -23.16 -5.01 -20.05
CA GLY A 215 -23.62 -5.10 -21.43
C GLY A 215 -22.95 -4.08 -22.37
N LEU A 216 -21.78 -3.55 -21.99
CA LEU A 216 -20.99 -2.63 -22.78
C LEU A 216 -19.94 -3.37 -23.61
N GLN A 217 -19.62 -2.85 -24.79
CA GLN A 217 -18.62 -3.48 -25.65
C GLN A 217 -17.24 -2.85 -25.43
N TYR A 218 -16.23 -3.71 -25.36
CA TYR A 218 -14.85 -3.30 -25.44
C TYR A 218 -14.48 -2.87 -26.86
N ASP A 219 -13.89 -1.69 -26.97
CA ASP A 219 -13.32 -1.22 -28.23
C ASP A 219 -11.93 -0.61 -27.98
N LYS A 220 -10.90 -1.29 -28.49
CA LYS A 220 -9.51 -0.88 -28.34
C LYS A 220 -9.20 0.52 -28.89
N ARG A 221 -10.02 1.02 -29.82
CA ARG A 221 -9.83 2.34 -30.43
C ARG A 221 -10.03 3.48 -29.45
N PHE A 222 -10.70 3.24 -28.32
CA PHE A 222 -10.88 4.19 -27.23
C PHE A 222 -9.88 4.01 -26.08
N CYS A 223 -8.90 3.10 -26.23
CA CYS A 223 -7.92 2.83 -25.18
C CYS A 223 -6.56 3.42 -25.55
N ILE A 224 -5.86 3.93 -24.53
CA ILE A 224 -4.46 4.37 -24.59
C ILE A 224 -3.67 3.43 -23.71
N CYS A 225 -3.10 2.36 -24.33
CA CYS A 225 -2.45 1.25 -23.61
C CYS A 225 -1.04 0.96 -24.14
N GLU A 226 -0.38 1.96 -24.72
CA GLU A 226 1.01 1.85 -25.15
C GLU A 226 1.91 1.56 -23.93
N PRO A 227 3.11 0.97 -24.17
CA PRO A 227 4.06 0.71 -23.11
C PRO A 227 4.32 1.94 -22.24
N ASP A 228 4.37 1.74 -20.91
CA ASP A 228 4.56 2.82 -19.96
C ASP A 228 5.90 3.53 -20.22
N SER A 229 5.81 4.84 -20.33
CA SER A 229 6.95 5.69 -20.65
C SER A 229 6.68 7.10 -20.09
N PRO A 230 7.70 7.96 -20.01
CA PRO A 230 7.51 9.37 -19.68
C PRO A 230 6.45 10.09 -20.51
N SER A 231 6.05 9.53 -21.66
CA SER A 231 5.03 10.09 -22.55
C SER A 231 3.66 10.27 -21.89
N TYR A 232 3.28 9.44 -20.94
CA TYR A 232 2.01 9.61 -20.21
C TYR A 232 1.96 10.90 -19.37
N ALA A 233 3.10 11.50 -19.02
CA ALA A 233 3.18 12.82 -18.40
C ALA A 233 3.09 13.96 -19.43
N ASP A 234 3.31 13.68 -20.72
CA ASP A 234 3.27 14.68 -21.79
C ASP A 234 1.85 14.85 -22.33
N SER A 235 1.24 15.98 -22.00
CA SER A 235 -0.09 16.31 -22.49
C SER A 235 -0.15 16.49 -24.02
N ALA A 236 0.93 16.82 -24.72
CA ALA A 236 0.96 16.87 -26.19
C ALA A 236 0.89 15.45 -26.78
N TRP A 237 1.60 14.51 -26.19
CA TRP A 237 1.49 13.11 -26.57
C TRP A 237 0.07 12.57 -26.34
N LEU A 238 -0.53 12.80 -25.14
CA LEU A 238 -1.91 12.39 -24.86
C LEU A 238 -2.90 13.01 -25.84
N LEU A 239 -2.78 14.30 -26.18
CA LEU A 239 -3.59 14.95 -27.20
C LEU A 239 -3.47 14.22 -28.54
N SER A 240 -2.25 13.86 -28.96
CA SER A 240 -2.05 13.12 -30.21
C SER A 240 -2.73 11.75 -30.23
N ARG A 241 -2.92 11.11 -29.06
CA ARG A 241 -3.66 9.83 -28.93
C ARG A 241 -5.16 10.07 -29.00
N LEU A 242 -5.67 11.10 -28.34
CA LEU A 242 -7.07 11.49 -28.41
C LEU A 242 -7.49 11.87 -29.85
N ASP A 243 -6.62 12.57 -30.59
CA ASP A 243 -6.89 12.98 -31.97
C ASP A 243 -6.93 11.82 -32.97
N ARG A 244 -6.36 10.67 -32.61
CA ARG A 244 -6.41 9.44 -33.44
C ARG A 244 -7.64 8.60 -33.20
N MET A 245 -8.42 8.90 -32.16
CA MET A 245 -9.67 8.19 -31.89
C MET A 245 -10.73 8.53 -32.93
N PRO A 246 -11.60 7.58 -33.32
CA PRO A 246 -12.67 7.84 -34.29
C PRO A 246 -13.70 8.86 -33.77
N SER A 247 -13.89 8.88 -32.46
CA SER A 247 -14.63 9.85 -31.64
C SER A 247 -14.08 9.77 -30.22
N LEU A 248 -14.41 10.70 -29.36
CA LEU A 248 -14.11 10.53 -27.93
C LEU A 248 -15.12 9.61 -27.28
N PRO A 249 -14.72 8.76 -26.32
CA PRO A 249 -15.67 7.99 -25.52
C PRO A 249 -16.40 8.88 -24.52
N ASP A 250 -17.49 8.36 -23.92
CA ASP A 250 -18.25 9.07 -22.88
C ASP A 250 -17.48 9.21 -21.56
N ALA A 251 -16.54 8.27 -21.32
CA ALA A 251 -15.72 8.25 -20.12
C ALA A 251 -14.37 7.55 -20.34
N PHE A 252 -13.39 7.93 -19.53
CA PHE A 252 -12.14 7.20 -19.38
C PHE A 252 -11.98 6.64 -17.96
N VAL A 253 -11.55 5.39 -17.88
CA VAL A 253 -11.03 4.75 -16.67
C VAL A 253 -9.51 4.70 -16.78
N CYS A 254 -8.83 5.45 -15.94
CA CYS A 254 -7.37 5.48 -15.91
C CYS A 254 -6.84 4.46 -14.89
N ALA A 255 -5.71 3.83 -15.22
CA ALA A 255 -5.11 2.82 -14.37
C ALA A 255 -4.71 3.38 -13.00
N ASN A 256 -4.38 4.69 -12.90
CA ASN A 256 -4.17 5.36 -11.62
C ASN A 256 -4.53 6.86 -11.68
N ASP A 257 -4.44 7.56 -10.53
CA ASP A 257 -4.74 8.99 -10.42
C ASP A 257 -3.76 9.86 -11.21
N TYR A 258 -2.49 9.46 -11.28
CA TYR A 258 -1.49 10.21 -12.04
C TYR A 258 -1.84 10.29 -13.52
N LEU A 259 -2.20 9.16 -14.13
CA LEU A 259 -2.65 9.09 -15.53
C LEU A 259 -3.94 9.87 -15.74
N ALA A 260 -4.89 9.77 -14.78
CA ALA A 260 -6.14 10.51 -14.83
C ALA A 260 -5.91 12.02 -14.81
N ILE A 261 -5.05 12.51 -13.93
CA ILE A 261 -4.72 13.95 -13.83
C ILE A 261 -4.06 14.45 -15.11
N SER A 262 -3.12 13.67 -15.65
CA SER A 262 -2.45 14.01 -16.93
C SER A 262 -3.44 14.07 -18.10
N LEU A 263 -4.38 13.10 -18.15
CA LEU A 263 -5.44 13.08 -19.15
C LEU A 263 -6.40 14.28 -18.98
N MET A 264 -6.81 14.61 -17.78
CA MET A 264 -7.68 15.78 -17.50
C MET A 264 -7.03 17.08 -18.01
N GLN A 265 -5.71 17.23 -17.83
CA GLN A 265 -4.97 18.37 -18.35
C GLN A 265 -4.97 18.42 -19.91
N ALA A 266 -4.84 17.26 -20.56
CA ALA A 266 -4.93 17.16 -22.01
C ALA A 266 -6.34 17.50 -22.53
N LEU A 267 -7.38 16.97 -21.87
CA LEU A 267 -8.79 17.25 -22.24
C LEU A 267 -9.12 18.75 -22.08
N LYS A 268 -8.65 19.39 -21.01
CA LYS A 268 -8.81 20.85 -20.83
C LYS A 268 -8.14 21.66 -21.96
N LYS A 269 -6.96 21.23 -22.45
CA LYS A 269 -6.32 21.87 -23.60
C LYS A 269 -7.12 21.74 -24.90
N LYS A 270 -7.98 20.70 -25.00
CA LYS A 270 -8.96 20.54 -26.09
C LYS A 270 -10.26 21.33 -25.85
N ALA A 271 -10.34 22.14 -24.79
CA ALA A 271 -11.54 22.86 -24.36
C ALA A 271 -12.75 21.95 -24.09
N LEU A 272 -12.51 20.72 -23.63
CA LEU A 272 -13.54 19.77 -23.21
C LEU A 272 -13.84 19.93 -21.74
N SER A 273 -15.11 19.96 -21.41
CA SER A 273 -15.63 20.07 -20.04
C SER A 273 -15.73 18.68 -19.38
N ILE A 274 -15.26 18.58 -18.15
CA ILE A 274 -15.37 17.38 -17.33
C ILE A 274 -16.31 17.73 -16.16
N PRO A 275 -17.41 17.01 -15.95
CA PRO A 275 -17.82 15.74 -16.57
C PRO A 275 -18.80 15.88 -17.75
N GLU A 276 -19.11 17.09 -18.22
CA GLU A 276 -20.21 17.35 -19.16
C GLU A 276 -19.96 16.71 -20.53
N ASP A 277 -18.77 16.91 -21.11
CA ASP A 277 -18.40 16.32 -22.39
C ASP A 277 -17.83 14.91 -22.21
N ILE A 278 -17.03 14.69 -21.17
CA ILE A 278 -16.35 13.43 -20.91
C ILE A 278 -16.08 13.22 -19.42
N MET A 279 -16.37 12.04 -18.92
CA MET A 279 -16.08 11.69 -17.53
C MET A 279 -14.68 11.07 -17.41
N VAL A 280 -13.99 11.31 -16.30
CA VAL A 280 -12.67 10.74 -16.02
C VAL A 280 -12.64 10.14 -14.62
N THR A 281 -12.06 8.93 -14.51
CA THR A 281 -11.85 8.26 -13.22
C THR A 281 -10.42 7.78 -13.09
N GLY A 282 -9.92 7.79 -11.84
CA GLY A 282 -8.60 7.30 -11.49
C GLY A 282 -8.65 6.10 -10.55
N PHE A 283 -7.49 5.76 -10.01
CA PHE A 283 -7.27 4.75 -8.98
C PHE A 283 -6.11 5.22 -8.09
N ASP A 284 -6.07 4.85 -6.83
CA ASP A 284 -5.16 5.06 -5.71
C ASP A 284 -5.77 5.93 -4.61
N GLY A 285 -6.61 6.92 -4.93
CA GLY A 285 -7.21 7.84 -3.97
C GLY A 285 -6.17 8.80 -3.39
N THR A 286 -5.26 9.27 -4.23
CA THR A 286 -4.19 10.20 -3.84
C THR A 286 -4.76 11.52 -3.31
N THR A 287 -3.98 12.23 -2.49
CA THR A 287 -4.37 13.55 -2.00
C THR A 287 -4.60 14.53 -3.15
N GLN A 288 -3.77 14.47 -4.20
CA GLN A 288 -3.87 15.32 -5.38
C GLN A 288 -5.22 15.16 -6.11
N SER A 289 -5.77 13.94 -6.14
CA SER A 289 -7.06 13.67 -6.81
C SER A 289 -8.23 14.48 -6.22
N ALA A 290 -8.14 14.92 -4.96
CA ALA A 290 -9.15 15.75 -4.33
C ALA A 290 -9.03 17.24 -4.69
N PHE A 291 -7.86 17.67 -5.19
CA PHE A 291 -7.57 19.07 -5.51
C PHE A 291 -7.49 19.33 -7.02
N THR A 292 -7.86 18.37 -7.85
CA THR A 292 -8.06 18.61 -9.29
C THR A 292 -9.31 19.46 -9.52
N ASP A 293 -9.43 20.03 -10.70
CA ASP A 293 -10.60 20.79 -11.11
C ASP A 293 -11.16 20.20 -12.42
N PRO A 294 -12.32 19.53 -12.37
CA PRO A 294 -13.08 19.14 -11.16
C PRO A 294 -12.34 18.08 -10.30
N PRO A 295 -12.71 17.94 -9.00
CA PRO A 295 -12.19 16.86 -8.15
C PRO A 295 -12.41 15.46 -8.75
N LEU A 296 -11.35 14.64 -8.76
CA LEU A 296 -11.30 13.37 -9.48
C LEU A 296 -12.01 12.24 -8.70
N THR A 297 -13.00 11.60 -9.33
CA THR A 297 -13.53 10.30 -8.92
C THR A 297 -12.42 9.24 -9.01
N THR A 298 -12.20 8.49 -7.93
CA THR A 298 -11.10 7.53 -7.85
C THR A 298 -11.45 6.33 -6.98
N VAL A 299 -10.60 5.32 -6.95
CA VAL A 299 -10.70 4.18 -6.04
C VAL A 299 -9.57 4.29 -5.02
N ARG A 300 -9.92 4.46 -3.74
CA ARG A 300 -8.94 4.61 -2.66
C ARG A 300 -8.39 3.26 -2.22
N ILE A 301 -7.09 3.16 -2.14
CA ILE A 301 -6.35 2.05 -1.54
C ILE A 301 -6.09 2.30 -0.06
N GLN A 302 -5.95 1.23 0.71
CA GLN A 302 -5.71 1.27 2.15
C GLN A 302 -4.21 1.04 2.44
N GLY A 303 -3.35 1.99 2.05
CA GLY A 303 -1.89 1.86 2.15
C GLY A 303 -1.39 1.51 3.56
N THR A 304 -1.97 2.09 4.61
CA THR A 304 -1.67 1.76 6.01
C THR A 304 -1.96 0.28 6.32
N GLU A 305 -3.09 -0.25 5.84
CA GLU A 305 -3.47 -1.64 6.10
C GLU A 305 -2.60 -2.62 5.31
N ILE A 306 -2.24 -2.27 4.07
CA ILE A 306 -1.30 -3.06 3.26
C ILE A 306 0.05 -3.17 3.97
N GLY A 307 0.58 -2.04 4.49
CA GLY A 307 1.84 -2.03 5.24
C GLY A 307 1.79 -2.85 6.53
N ARG A 308 0.68 -2.78 7.26
CA ARG A 308 0.45 -3.57 8.47
C ARG A 308 0.45 -5.07 8.16
N LEU A 309 -0.32 -5.49 7.15
CA LEU A 309 -0.42 -6.90 6.74
C LEU A 309 0.89 -7.43 6.15
N ALA A 310 1.63 -6.61 5.39
CA ALA A 310 2.95 -7.00 4.89
C ALA A 310 3.92 -7.29 6.04
N ALA A 311 3.91 -6.45 7.09
CA ALA A 311 4.72 -6.68 8.28
C ALA A 311 4.31 -7.96 9.00
N GLU A 312 3.00 -8.19 9.20
CA GLU A 312 2.49 -9.41 9.84
C GLU A 312 2.87 -10.68 9.08
N LEU A 313 2.69 -10.68 7.74
CA LEU A 313 3.08 -11.81 6.90
C LEU A 313 4.58 -12.08 6.99
N LEU A 314 5.41 -11.03 6.88
CA LEU A 314 6.86 -11.17 6.97
C LEU A 314 7.32 -11.70 8.33
N LEU A 315 6.84 -11.11 9.42
CA LEU A 315 7.16 -11.53 10.78
C LEU A 315 6.69 -12.96 11.08
N ASN A 316 5.52 -13.35 10.54
CA ASN A 316 5.04 -14.72 10.65
C ASN A 316 5.94 -15.69 9.85
N ARG A 317 6.35 -15.32 8.64
CA ARG A 317 7.27 -16.12 7.81
C ARG A 317 8.64 -16.28 8.47
N ILE A 318 9.17 -15.24 9.09
CA ILE A 318 10.43 -15.31 9.86
C ILE A 318 10.29 -16.33 11.02
N ARG A 319 9.16 -16.30 11.71
CA ARG A 319 8.89 -17.18 12.86
C ARG A 319 8.60 -18.63 12.46
N ILE A 320 7.85 -18.83 11.36
CA ILE A 320 7.37 -20.14 10.89
C ILE A 320 7.65 -20.25 9.39
N PRO A 321 8.90 -20.58 8.98
CA PRO A 321 9.26 -20.61 7.56
C PRO A 321 8.48 -21.63 6.71
N SER A 322 7.94 -22.68 7.33
CA SER A 322 7.19 -23.75 6.66
C SER A 322 5.71 -23.43 6.39
N CYS A 323 5.21 -22.25 6.78
CA CYS A 323 3.84 -21.86 6.42
C CYS A 323 3.67 -21.85 4.89
N PRO A 324 2.50 -22.22 4.35
CA PRO A 324 2.19 -21.97 2.94
C PRO A 324 2.30 -20.49 2.60
N TYR A 325 2.72 -20.17 1.37
CA TYR A 325 2.71 -18.79 0.90
C TYR A 325 1.28 -18.27 0.79
N SER A 326 1.10 -17.00 1.14
CA SER A 326 -0.21 -16.35 1.20
C SER A 326 -0.28 -15.18 0.23
N TRP A 327 -1.39 -15.10 -0.50
CA TRP A 327 -1.72 -13.97 -1.36
C TRP A 327 -2.93 -13.23 -0.78
N THR A 328 -2.72 -11.99 -0.38
CA THR A 328 -3.71 -11.19 0.34
C THR A 328 -4.06 -9.92 -0.44
N HIS A 329 -5.36 -9.72 -0.70
CA HIS A 329 -5.88 -8.51 -1.33
C HIS A 329 -6.62 -7.67 -0.29
N VAL A 330 -6.17 -6.44 -0.10
CA VAL A 330 -6.82 -5.47 0.79
C VAL A 330 -7.89 -4.72 0.03
N LYS A 331 -9.11 -4.73 0.55
CA LYS A 331 -10.26 -4.11 -0.12
C LYS A 331 -10.03 -2.62 -0.40
N SER A 332 -10.26 -2.23 -1.64
CA SER A 332 -10.30 -0.84 -2.10
C SER A 332 -11.71 -0.25 -2.01
N THR A 333 -11.84 1.08 -2.07
CA THR A 333 -13.14 1.77 -1.90
C THR A 333 -13.28 2.91 -2.91
N PRO A 334 -14.30 2.90 -3.79
CA PRO A 334 -14.58 4.02 -4.67
C PRO A 334 -14.89 5.32 -3.89
N ILE A 335 -14.37 6.43 -4.39
CA ILE A 335 -14.66 7.79 -3.93
C ILE A 335 -15.24 8.56 -5.10
N TRP A 336 -16.53 8.87 -5.00
CA TRP A 336 -17.26 9.61 -6.04
C TRP A 336 -17.03 11.11 -5.86
N ARG A 337 -16.70 11.79 -6.95
CA ARG A 337 -16.47 13.24 -7.01
C ARG A 337 -16.96 13.79 -8.33
N GLU A 338 -16.68 15.08 -8.59
CA GLU A 338 -17.28 15.87 -9.67
C GLU A 338 -16.71 15.55 -11.08
N SER A 339 -15.65 14.78 -11.21
CA SER A 339 -15.18 14.31 -12.53
C SER A 339 -16.07 13.25 -13.18
N THR A 340 -17.14 12.82 -12.46
CA THR A 340 -18.21 11.96 -12.96
C THR A 340 -19.57 12.52 -12.58
N ARG A 341 -20.58 12.25 -13.43
CA ARG A 341 -21.95 12.72 -13.16
C ARG A 341 -22.55 11.98 -11.96
N SER A 342 -23.41 12.69 -11.21
CA SER A 342 -24.22 12.07 -10.17
C SER A 342 -25.26 11.14 -10.79
N VAL A 343 -25.55 10.02 -10.13
CA VAL A 343 -26.58 9.04 -10.49
C VAL A 343 -27.55 8.95 -9.32
#